data_9614fd96e2a3f03af371e13a964ac39d
#
_entry.id   9614fd96e2a3f03af371e13a964ac39d
#
_cell.length_a   1.000
_cell.length_b   1.000
_cell.length_c   1.000
_cell.angle_alpha   90.00
_cell.angle_beta   90.00
_cell.angle_gamma   90.00
#
_symmetry.space_group_name_H-M   'P 1'
#
loop_
_entity.id
_entity.type
_entity.pdbx_description
1 polymer ?
#
loop_
_entity_poly.entity_id
_entity_poly.type
_entity_poly.pdbx_seq_one_letter_code
_entity_poly.pdbx_strand_id
1 'polypeptide(L)'
;MFDKLDDILMRLEEVLNQLSEPDVAADAAKFQKLMKEQAELQPIADAYKDYKTQKQTIEESLMLLEEESDEEMREMLKEELSDAKKRVEELEQELKVLLLPKDPNDDKNVIVEIRAGAGGDEAALFAAEIYRMYLHYAESRNWKTEIMEADETGIGGMKSVTFMLSGQGAYSVMKYESGVHRVQRVPETESGGRIHTSTITVAVMPEAEEVDVQIDDKDIRIDVCRAWPVCQYDRLCRASDTYPDRNRDLQPDGKITDPE
;
A
#
# COMPACT_ATOMS: atom_id res chain seq x y z
N MET A 1 -15.93 -22.71 -5.07
CA MET A 1 -14.81 -21.95 -5.63
C MET A 1 -15.04 -21.71 -7.11
N PHE A 2 -15.30 -22.73 -7.90
CA PHE A 2 -15.50 -22.61 -9.35
C PHE A 2 -16.72 -21.79 -9.76
N ASP A 3 -17.84 -21.85 -9.02
CA ASP A 3 -19.02 -21.03 -9.30
C ASP A 3 -18.69 -19.52 -9.30
N LYS A 4 -17.84 -19.09 -8.38
CA LYS A 4 -17.37 -17.69 -8.35
C LYS A 4 -16.50 -17.29 -9.54
N LEU A 5 -15.76 -18.25 -10.12
CA LEU A 5 -14.92 -17.99 -11.30
C LEU A 5 -15.77 -17.85 -12.57
N ASP A 6 -16.88 -18.58 -12.65
CA ASP A 6 -17.84 -18.39 -13.75
C ASP A 6 -18.55 -17.03 -13.64
N ASP A 7 -18.88 -16.58 -12.44
CA ASP A 7 -19.42 -15.24 -12.20
C ASP A 7 -18.42 -14.15 -12.63
N ILE A 8 -17.12 -14.35 -12.36
CA ILE A 8 -16.05 -13.44 -12.79
C ILE A 8 -15.95 -13.35 -14.31
N LEU A 9 -16.08 -14.48 -15.03
CA LEU A 9 -16.10 -14.47 -16.50
C LEU A 9 -17.28 -13.68 -17.03
N MET A 10 -18.48 -13.91 -16.51
CA MET A 10 -19.67 -13.16 -16.90
C MET A 10 -19.51 -11.67 -16.63
N ARG A 11 -18.96 -11.32 -15.45
CA ARG A 11 -18.72 -9.93 -15.10
C ARG A 11 -17.71 -9.26 -16.02
N LEU A 12 -16.64 -9.96 -16.41
CA LEU A 12 -15.67 -9.44 -17.39
C LEU A 12 -16.33 -9.17 -18.74
N GLU A 13 -17.19 -10.08 -19.22
CA GLU A 13 -17.94 -9.88 -20.47
C GLU A 13 -18.87 -8.67 -20.40
N GLU A 14 -19.55 -8.47 -19.26
CA GLU A 14 -20.39 -7.28 -19.03
C GLU A 14 -19.56 -5.99 -19.08
N VAL A 15 -18.38 -5.97 -18.41
CA VAL A 15 -17.48 -4.82 -18.38
C VAL A 15 -16.97 -4.50 -19.80
N LEU A 16 -16.58 -5.51 -20.56
CA LEU A 16 -16.13 -5.34 -21.95
C LEU A 16 -17.25 -4.80 -22.85
N ASN A 17 -18.49 -5.28 -22.67
CA ASN A 17 -19.64 -4.78 -23.40
C ASN A 17 -19.92 -3.32 -23.05
N GLN A 18 -19.90 -2.95 -21.76
CA GLN A 18 -20.07 -1.57 -21.29
C GLN A 18 -18.97 -0.64 -21.82
N LEU A 19 -17.72 -1.09 -21.86
CA LEU A 19 -16.61 -0.33 -22.44
C LEU A 19 -16.77 -0.05 -23.94
N SER A 20 -17.53 -0.91 -24.64
CA SER A 20 -17.82 -0.76 -26.07
C SER A 20 -18.97 0.23 -26.35
N GLU A 21 -19.69 0.69 -25.30
CA GLU A 21 -20.79 1.63 -25.45
C GLU A 21 -20.28 3.06 -25.68
N PRO A 22 -20.79 3.79 -26.69
CA PRO A 22 -20.34 5.16 -26.98
C PRO A 22 -20.55 6.15 -25.82
N ASP A 23 -21.59 5.93 -25.03
CA ASP A 23 -21.94 6.79 -23.89
C ASP A 23 -20.92 6.68 -22.75
N VAL A 24 -20.31 5.52 -22.57
CA VAL A 24 -19.27 5.30 -21.56
C VAL A 24 -17.95 5.94 -21.99
N ALA A 25 -17.65 5.96 -23.28
CA ALA A 25 -16.46 6.63 -23.81
C ALA A 25 -16.52 8.17 -23.64
N ALA A 26 -17.70 8.75 -23.49
CA ALA A 26 -17.91 10.17 -23.23
C ALA A 26 -17.72 10.56 -21.76
N ASP A 27 -17.86 9.62 -20.83
CA ASP A 27 -17.69 9.80 -19.39
C ASP A 27 -16.32 9.25 -18.93
N ALA A 28 -15.33 10.14 -18.82
CA ALA A 28 -13.96 9.76 -18.45
C ALA A 28 -13.86 9.04 -17.09
N ALA A 29 -14.68 9.44 -16.11
CA ALA A 29 -14.64 8.83 -14.78
C ALA A 29 -15.20 7.40 -14.79
N LYS A 30 -16.32 7.19 -15.48
CA LYS A 30 -16.92 5.87 -15.65
C LYS A 30 -16.02 4.95 -16.47
N PHE A 31 -15.43 5.47 -17.55
CA PHE A 31 -14.48 4.73 -18.40
C PHE A 31 -13.27 4.26 -17.59
N GLN A 32 -12.65 5.16 -16.82
CA GLN A 32 -11.48 4.84 -16.00
C GLN A 32 -11.80 3.76 -14.94
N LYS A 33 -12.99 3.84 -14.31
CA LYS A 33 -13.43 2.84 -13.34
C LYS A 33 -13.60 1.46 -13.96
N LEU A 34 -14.23 1.39 -15.15
CA LEU A 34 -14.43 0.13 -15.86
C LEU A 34 -13.11 -0.46 -16.38
N MET A 35 -12.18 0.38 -16.85
CA MET A 35 -10.85 -0.05 -17.26
C MET A 35 -10.05 -0.63 -16.08
N LYS A 36 -10.18 -0.04 -14.90
CA LYS A 36 -9.54 -0.57 -13.70
C LYS A 36 -10.14 -1.93 -13.32
N GLU A 37 -11.48 -2.05 -13.33
CA GLU A 37 -12.18 -3.31 -13.07
C GLU A 37 -11.78 -4.40 -14.09
N GLN A 38 -11.69 -4.06 -15.38
CA GLN A 38 -11.19 -4.96 -16.42
C GLN A 38 -9.77 -5.45 -16.13
N ALA A 39 -8.85 -4.54 -15.80
CA ALA A 39 -7.46 -4.89 -15.50
C ALA A 39 -7.32 -5.81 -14.28
N GLU A 40 -8.24 -5.72 -13.32
CA GLU A 40 -8.29 -6.61 -12.16
C GLU A 40 -8.85 -7.99 -12.49
N LEU A 41 -9.91 -8.07 -13.34
CA LEU A 41 -10.59 -9.32 -13.66
C LEU A 41 -9.89 -10.12 -14.77
N GLN A 42 -9.21 -9.45 -15.71
CA GLN A 42 -8.58 -10.07 -16.87
C GLN A 42 -7.62 -11.20 -16.51
N PRO A 43 -6.63 -11.04 -15.61
CA PRO A 43 -5.69 -12.11 -15.29
C PRO A 43 -6.36 -13.32 -14.64
N ILE A 44 -7.43 -13.11 -13.85
CA ILE A 44 -8.20 -14.20 -13.25
C ILE A 44 -8.96 -14.98 -14.34
N ALA A 45 -9.57 -14.25 -15.27
CA ALA A 45 -10.32 -14.84 -16.38
C ALA A 45 -9.43 -15.64 -17.33
N ASP A 46 -8.23 -15.13 -17.63
CA ASP A 46 -7.27 -15.80 -18.51
C ASP A 46 -6.74 -17.08 -17.85
N ALA A 47 -6.32 -17.03 -16.59
CA ALA A 47 -5.90 -18.20 -15.84
C ALA A 47 -7.02 -19.26 -15.74
N TYR A 48 -8.27 -18.83 -15.58
CA TYR A 48 -9.40 -19.76 -15.51
C TYR A 48 -9.77 -20.37 -16.87
N LYS A 49 -9.65 -19.62 -17.96
CA LYS A 49 -9.81 -20.15 -19.31
C LYS A 49 -8.75 -21.22 -19.61
N ASP A 50 -7.49 -20.93 -19.29
CA ASP A 50 -6.41 -21.90 -19.42
C ASP A 50 -6.67 -23.16 -18.58
N TYR A 51 -7.14 -23.00 -17.35
CA TYR A 51 -7.52 -24.13 -16.50
C TYR A 51 -8.62 -25.00 -17.13
N LYS A 52 -9.68 -24.38 -17.69
CA LYS A 52 -10.75 -25.11 -18.40
C LYS A 52 -10.21 -25.86 -19.61
N THR A 53 -9.34 -25.20 -20.39
CA THR A 53 -8.71 -25.80 -21.58
C THR A 53 -7.86 -27.01 -21.19
N GLN A 54 -7.01 -26.88 -20.16
CA GLN A 54 -6.17 -27.99 -19.70
C GLN A 54 -6.99 -29.16 -19.15
N LYS A 55 -8.10 -28.89 -18.45
CA LYS A 55 -9.03 -29.92 -18.01
C LYS A 55 -9.67 -30.67 -19.19
N GLN A 56 -10.09 -29.91 -20.20
CA GLN A 56 -10.66 -30.50 -21.40
C GLN A 56 -9.64 -31.37 -22.14
N THR A 57 -8.39 -30.88 -22.26
CA THR A 57 -7.29 -31.68 -22.84
C THR A 57 -7.06 -32.97 -22.08
N ILE A 58 -7.11 -32.94 -20.74
CA ILE A 58 -6.99 -34.17 -19.91
C ILE A 58 -8.13 -35.16 -20.23
N GLU A 59 -9.38 -34.68 -20.32
CA GLU A 59 -10.53 -35.53 -20.63
C GLU A 59 -10.43 -36.13 -22.04
N GLU A 60 -10.06 -35.31 -23.02
CA GLU A 60 -9.87 -35.73 -24.41
C GLU A 60 -8.70 -36.73 -24.56
N SER A 61 -7.55 -36.44 -23.92
CA SER A 61 -6.40 -37.37 -23.95
C SER A 61 -6.69 -38.68 -23.25
N LEU A 62 -7.52 -38.72 -22.20
CA LEU A 62 -7.96 -39.94 -21.55
C LEU A 62 -8.87 -40.79 -22.44
N MET A 63 -9.83 -40.16 -23.15
CA MET A 63 -10.72 -40.85 -24.08
C MET A 63 -9.93 -41.44 -25.27
N LEU A 64 -9.01 -40.65 -25.83
CA LEU A 64 -8.16 -41.09 -26.94
C LEU A 64 -7.24 -42.24 -26.51
N LEU A 65 -6.75 -42.27 -25.26
CA LEU A 65 -5.89 -43.31 -24.75
C LEU A 65 -6.61 -44.66 -24.59
N GLU A 66 -7.94 -44.65 -24.43
CA GLU A 66 -8.78 -45.86 -24.38
C GLU A 66 -9.02 -46.43 -25.79
N GLU A 67 -9.14 -45.57 -26.81
CA GLU A 67 -9.45 -45.96 -28.19
C GLU A 67 -8.19 -46.28 -29.03
N GLU A 68 -7.04 -45.68 -28.72
CA GLU A 68 -5.82 -45.78 -29.51
C GLU A 68 -5.07 -47.08 -29.24
N SER A 69 -4.64 -47.74 -30.32
CA SER A 69 -3.92 -49.02 -30.31
C SER A 69 -2.43 -48.87 -30.65
N ASP A 70 -2.00 -47.73 -31.18
CA ASP A 70 -0.64 -47.43 -31.54
C ASP A 70 0.20 -47.03 -30.31
N GLU A 71 1.32 -47.71 -30.11
CA GLU A 71 2.13 -47.56 -28.89
C GLU A 71 2.87 -46.22 -28.87
N GLU A 72 3.31 -45.71 -30.03
CA GLU A 72 3.97 -44.39 -30.11
C GLU A 72 2.96 -43.27 -29.81
N MET A 73 1.75 -43.35 -30.35
CA MET A 73 0.69 -42.39 -30.08
C MET A 73 0.26 -42.39 -28.62
N ARG A 74 0.21 -43.58 -28.00
CA ARG A 74 -0.09 -43.73 -26.55
C ARG A 74 0.98 -43.13 -25.65
N GLU A 75 2.25 -43.16 -26.04
CA GLU A 75 3.32 -42.51 -25.27
C GLU A 75 3.20 -40.98 -25.36
N MET A 76 2.96 -40.43 -26.55
CA MET A 76 2.71 -39.00 -26.73
C MET A 76 1.51 -38.52 -25.87
N LEU A 77 0.39 -39.24 -25.92
CA LEU A 77 -0.80 -38.89 -25.12
C LEU A 77 -0.53 -38.97 -23.60
N LYS A 78 0.33 -39.88 -23.16
CA LYS A 78 0.73 -39.95 -21.75
C LYS A 78 1.61 -38.77 -21.32
N GLU A 79 2.53 -38.32 -22.18
CA GLU A 79 3.33 -37.12 -21.93
C GLU A 79 2.44 -35.87 -21.88
N GLU A 80 1.56 -35.70 -22.87
CA GLU A 80 0.58 -34.60 -22.90
C GLU A 80 -0.29 -34.58 -21.64
N LEU A 81 -0.81 -35.74 -21.24
CA LEU A 81 -1.61 -35.87 -20.03
C LEU A 81 -0.82 -35.57 -18.76
N SER A 82 0.48 -35.94 -18.70
CA SER A 82 1.34 -35.59 -17.58
C SER A 82 1.57 -34.10 -17.48
N ASP A 83 1.83 -33.44 -18.62
CA ASP A 83 2.11 -32.01 -18.65
C ASP A 83 0.84 -31.17 -18.40
N ALA A 84 -0.30 -31.59 -18.97
CA ALA A 84 -1.59 -30.98 -18.67
C ALA A 84 -1.96 -31.08 -17.18
N LYS A 85 -1.71 -32.20 -16.54
CA LYS A 85 -1.94 -32.35 -15.08
C LYS A 85 -1.07 -31.42 -14.26
N LYS A 86 0.23 -31.31 -14.56
CA LYS A 86 1.13 -30.39 -13.88
C LYS A 86 0.65 -28.94 -14.03
N ARG A 87 0.25 -28.58 -15.26
CA ARG A 87 -0.25 -27.25 -15.56
C ARG A 87 -1.55 -26.92 -14.81
N VAL A 88 -2.44 -27.89 -14.66
CA VAL A 88 -3.66 -27.75 -13.85
C VAL A 88 -3.32 -27.47 -12.39
N GLU A 89 -2.36 -28.19 -11.81
CA GLU A 89 -1.91 -27.96 -10.42
C GLU A 89 -1.31 -26.56 -10.24
N GLU A 90 -0.48 -26.11 -11.18
CA GLU A 90 0.08 -24.76 -11.19
C GLU A 90 -1.00 -23.69 -11.26
N LEU A 91 -1.95 -23.83 -12.19
CA LEU A 91 -3.07 -22.91 -12.39
C LEU A 91 -4.01 -22.88 -11.16
N GLU A 92 -4.20 -24.00 -10.47
CA GLU A 92 -4.96 -24.02 -9.23
C GLU A 92 -4.30 -23.20 -8.12
N GLN A 93 -2.96 -23.23 -8.02
CA GLN A 93 -2.24 -22.40 -7.06
C GLN A 93 -2.27 -20.92 -7.46
N GLU A 94 -2.07 -20.64 -8.75
CA GLU A 94 -2.15 -19.28 -9.29
C GLU A 94 -3.54 -18.66 -9.07
N LEU A 95 -4.62 -19.39 -9.37
CA LEU A 95 -5.99 -18.95 -9.13
C LEU A 95 -6.27 -18.69 -7.63
N LYS A 96 -5.73 -19.52 -6.73
CA LYS A 96 -5.85 -19.27 -5.29
C LYS A 96 -5.22 -17.95 -4.88
N VAL A 97 -4.06 -17.61 -5.44
CA VAL A 97 -3.36 -16.34 -5.17
C VAL A 97 -4.12 -15.17 -5.77
N LEU A 98 -4.59 -15.28 -7.03
CA LEU A 98 -5.34 -14.24 -7.72
C LEU A 98 -6.69 -13.91 -7.06
N LEU A 99 -7.32 -14.90 -6.41
CA LEU A 99 -8.58 -14.74 -5.69
C LEU A 99 -8.44 -14.18 -4.28
N LEU A 100 -7.21 -13.94 -3.80
CA LEU A 100 -7.03 -13.26 -2.52
C LEU A 100 -7.57 -11.83 -2.61
N PRO A 101 -8.30 -11.36 -1.59
CA PRO A 101 -8.81 -10.00 -1.57
C PRO A 101 -7.63 -9.02 -1.61
N LYS A 102 -7.61 -8.17 -2.63
CA LYS A 102 -6.64 -7.08 -2.74
C LYS A 102 -7.12 -5.89 -1.90
N ASP A 103 -6.19 -5.22 -1.24
CA ASP A 103 -6.46 -3.97 -0.55
C ASP A 103 -6.71 -2.86 -1.60
N PRO A 104 -7.82 -2.13 -1.53
CA PRO A 104 -8.11 -1.06 -2.49
C PRO A 104 -7.05 0.05 -2.51
N ASN A 105 -6.24 0.13 -1.47
CA ASN A 105 -5.15 1.10 -1.39
C ASN A 105 -3.83 0.62 -2.00
N ASP A 106 -3.71 -0.67 -2.37
CA ASP A 106 -2.45 -1.26 -2.85
C ASP A 106 -1.87 -0.55 -4.09
N ASP A 107 -2.72 0.01 -4.94
CA ASP A 107 -2.32 0.75 -6.14
C ASP A 107 -2.03 2.25 -5.90
N LYS A 108 -2.32 2.75 -4.69
CA LYS A 108 -2.09 4.17 -4.36
C LYS A 108 -0.61 4.46 -4.16
N ASN A 109 -0.24 5.73 -4.37
CA ASN A 109 1.04 6.24 -3.92
C ASN A 109 1.12 6.19 -2.39
N VAL A 110 2.31 6.25 -1.86
CA VAL A 110 2.53 6.12 -0.43
C VAL A 110 3.29 7.31 0.12
N ILE A 111 2.82 7.81 1.25
CA ILE A 111 3.52 8.82 2.06
C ILE A 111 4.18 8.09 3.22
N VAL A 112 5.49 8.23 3.32
CA VAL A 112 6.31 7.63 4.38
C VAL A 112 6.86 8.74 5.26
N GLU A 113 6.62 8.63 6.56
CA GLU A 113 7.17 9.51 7.56
C GLU A 113 8.10 8.73 8.48
N ILE A 114 9.34 9.18 8.62
CA ILE A 114 10.34 8.63 9.53
C ILE A 114 10.62 9.66 10.61
N ARG A 115 10.49 9.28 11.88
CA ARG A 115 10.81 10.11 13.02
C ARG A 115 11.85 9.44 13.91
N ALA A 116 12.89 10.19 14.27
CA ALA A 116 13.84 9.75 15.28
C ALA A 116 13.14 9.62 16.65
N GLY A 117 13.35 8.48 17.32
CA GLY A 117 12.79 8.18 18.63
C GLY A 117 13.84 8.27 19.74
N ALA A 118 13.95 7.22 20.55
CA ALA A 118 14.95 7.16 21.61
C ALA A 118 16.35 6.91 21.03
N GLY A 119 17.36 7.67 21.50
CA GLY A 119 18.76 7.52 21.09
C GLY A 119 19.44 8.82 20.69
N GLY A 120 18.74 9.97 20.76
CA GLY A 120 19.31 11.29 20.45
C GLY A 120 19.86 11.37 19.02
N ASP A 121 21.10 11.85 18.90
CA ASP A 121 21.78 12.04 17.62
C ASP A 121 21.94 10.73 16.81
N GLU A 122 22.17 9.61 17.51
CA GLU A 122 22.27 8.31 16.85
C GLU A 122 20.94 7.85 16.23
N ALA A 123 19.82 8.17 16.87
CA ALA A 123 18.50 7.89 16.28
C ALA A 123 18.27 8.74 15.02
N ALA A 124 18.76 9.98 14.99
CA ALA A 124 18.68 10.84 13.81
C ALA A 124 19.57 10.32 12.66
N LEU A 125 20.77 9.83 12.96
CA LEU A 125 21.65 9.19 11.98
C LEU A 125 21.02 7.91 11.44
N PHE A 126 20.42 7.09 12.30
CA PHE A 126 19.70 5.89 11.89
C PHE A 126 18.48 6.20 11.02
N ALA A 127 17.73 7.26 11.32
CA ALA A 127 16.63 7.71 10.47
C ALA A 127 17.11 8.06 9.06
N ALA A 128 18.24 8.77 8.95
CA ALA A 128 18.83 9.10 7.66
C ALA A 128 19.33 7.86 6.88
N GLU A 129 19.82 6.83 7.57
CA GLU A 129 20.21 5.56 6.95
C GLU A 129 19.02 4.80 6.39
N ILE A 130 17.94 4.67 7.17
CA ILE A 130 16.70 4.01 6.74
C ILE A 130 16.06 4.78 5.58
N TYR A 131 16.05 6.12 5.63
CA TYR A 131 15.60 6.92 4.50
C TYR A 131 16.39 6.61 3.23
N ARG A 132 17.71 6.59 3.27
CA ARG A 132 18.56 6.23 2.12
C ARG A 132 18.28 4.80 1.62
N MET A 133 18.07 3.85 2.53
CA MET A 133 17.69 2.48 2.18
C MET A 133 16.39 2.46 1.35
N TYR A 134 15.36 3.19 1.81
CA TYR A 134 14.09 3.27 1.06
C TYR A 134 14.24 3.96 -0.29
N LEU A 135 15.09 5.00 -0.41
CA LEU A 135 15.37 5.62 -1.70
C LEU A 135 16.00 4.62 -2.69
N HIS A 136 17.01 3.86 -2.28
CA HIS A 136 17.63 2.85 -3.14
C HIS A 136 16.64 1.73 -3.52
N TYR A 137 15.78 1.34 -2.60
CA TYR A 137 14.73 0.39 -2.91
C TYR A 137 13.75 0.95 -3.95
N ALA A 138 13.31 2.18 -3.78
CA ALA A 138 12.42 2.86 -4.72
C ALA A 138 13.05 2.98 -6.12
N GLU A 139 14.34 3.34 -6.20
CA GLU A 139 15.10 3.36 -7.46
C GLU A 139 15.12 1.99 -8.14
N SER A 140 15.33 0.91 -7.39
CA SER A 140 15.34 -0.46 -7.92
C SER A 140 13.99 -0.88 -8.50
N ARG A 141 12.91 -0.27 -8.04
CA ARG A 141 11.54 -0.50 -8.51
C ARG A 141 11.07 0.52 -9.55
N ASN A 142 11.91 1.49 -9.93
CA ASN A 142 11.57 2.61 -10.79
C ASN A 142 10.42 3.48 -10.23
N TRP A 143 10.31 3.59 -8.91
CA TRP A 143 9.37 4.49 -8.27
C TRP A 143 9.97 5.89 -8.19
N LYS A 144 9.12 6.89 -8.41
CA LYS A 144 9.49 8.30 -8.24
C LYS A 144 9.44 8.67 -6.76
N THR A 145 10.46 9.37 -6.28
CA THR A 145 10.54 9.84 -4.90
C THR A 145 10.48 11.36 -4.84
N GLU A 146 9.71 11.90 -3.88
CA GLU A 146 9.57 13.33 -3.66
C GLU A 146 9.60 13.62 -2.16
N ILE A 147 10.51 14.51 -1.74
CA ILE A 147 10.61 14.95 -0.35
C ILE A 147 9.56 16.03 -0.11
N MET A 148 8.70 15.83 0.88
CA MET A 148 7.70 16.80 1.30
C MET A 148 8.23 17.70 2.43
N GLU A 149 8.87 17.09 3.42
CA GLU A 149 9.43 17.79 4.58
C GLU A 149 10.64 17.03 5.12
N ALA A 150 11.70 17.76 5.53
CA ALA A 150 12.87 17.17 6.18
C ALA A 150 13.41 18.11 7.27
N ASP A 151 13.61 17.56 8.48
CA ASP A 151 14.30 18.25 9.58
C ASP A 151 15.67 17.59 9.79
N GLU A 152 16.68 18.18 9.16
CA GLU A 152 18.05 17.69 9.18
C GLU A 152 18.80 18.16 10.43
N THR A 153 19.69 17.30 10.96
CA THR A 153 20.61 17.67 12.04
C THR A 153 21.95 18.10 11.46
N GLY A 154 22.69 18.96 12.19
CA GLY A 154 24.00 19.44 11.76
C GLY A 154 25.08 18.36 11.57
N ILE A 155 24.80 17.11 11.97
CA ILE A 155 25.69 15.94 11.84
C ILE A 155 25.31 14.99 10.69
N GLY A 156 24.39 15.40 9.81
CA GLY A 156 23.94 14.58 8.68
C GLY A 156 22.87 13.54 9.04
N GLY A 157 22.28 13.61 10.24
CA GLY A 157 21.10 12.84 10.62
C GLY A 157 19.81 13.58 10.28
N MET A 158 18.66 12.93 10.46
CA MET A 158 17.32 13.48 10.28
C MET A 158 16.48 13.25 11.53
N LYS A 159 15.92 14.32 12.11
CA LYS A 159 14.96 14.18 13.22
C LYS A 159 13.62 13.68 12.72
N SER A 160 13.19 14.22 11.59
CA SER A 160 12.02 13.75 10.86
C SER A 160 12.24 13.94 9.37
N VAL A 161 11.67 13.05 8.58
CA VAL A 161 11.59 13.17 7.14
C VAL A 161 10.27 12.58 6.66
N THR A 162 9.57 13.35 5.82
CA THR A 162 8.33 12.91 5.15
C THR A 162 8.56 12.98 3.65
N PHE A 163 8.31 11.89 2.97
CA PHE A 163 8.50 11.78 1.53
C PHE A 163 7.42 10.91 0.89
N MET A 164 7.15 11.16 -0.37
CA MET A 164 6.20 10.41 -1.17
C MET A 164 6.92 9.48 -2.12
N LEU A 165 6.41 8.26 -2.25
CA LEU A 165 6.82 7.27 -3.24
C LEU A 165 5.67 7.05 -4.21
N SER A 166 5.89 7.37 -5.48
CA SER A 166 4.88 7.23 -6.53
C SER A 166 5.30 6.14 -7.51
N GLY A 167 4.46 5.13 -7.63
CA GLY A 167 4.68 4.01 -8.55
C GLY A 167 3.71 2.87 -8.34
N GLN A 168 3.65 1.98 -9.30
CA GLN A 168 2.73 0.85 -9.27
C GLN A 168 3.02 -0.06 -8.06
N GLY A 169 2.00 -0.30 -7.24
CA GLY A 169 2.09 -1.16 -6.08
C GLY A 169 2.98 -0.64 -4.95
N ALA A 170 3.25 0.68 -4.89
CA ALA A 170 4.12 1.26 -3.86
C ALA A 170 3.57 1.00 -2.46
N TYR A 171 2.28 1.26 -2.24
CA TYR A 171 1.66 1.03 -0.95
C TYR A 171 1.60 -0.47 -0.60
N SER A 172 1.36 -1.36 -1.56
CA SER A 172 1.25 -2.81 -1.33
C SER A 172 2.49 -3.41 -0.67
N VAL A 173 3.67 -2.83 -0.94
CA VAL A 173 4.94 -3.27 -0.38
C VAL A 173 5.28 -2.50 0.88
N MET A 174 5.18 -1.17 0.84
CA MET A 174 5.63 -0.30 1.94
C MET A 174 4.73 -0.37 3.17
N LYS A 175 3.47 -0.77 3.05
CA LYS A 175 2.54 -0.89 4.21
C LYS A 175 3.07 -1.79 5.33
N TYR A 176 3.92 -2.76 5.03
CA TYR A 176 4.51 -3.67 6.01
C TYR A 176 5.71 -3.08 6.76
N GLU A 177 6.26 -1.96 6.29
CA GLU A 177 7.38 -1.26 6.94
C GLU A 177 6.92 -0.34 8.09
N SER A 178 5.61 -0.13 8.24
CA SER A 178 5.05 0.71 9.30
C SER A 178 5.33 0.10 10.68
N GLY A 179 5.94 0.88 11.56
CA GLY A 179 6.22 0.45 12.93
C GLY A 179 7.44 1.09 13.54
N VAL A 180 7.96 0.46 14.59
CA VAL A 180 9.17 0.89 15.31
C VAL A 180 10.36 0.06 14.87
N HIS A 181 11.36 0.71 14.30
CA HIS A 181 12.61 0.09 13.92
C HIS A 181 13.65 0.35 15.00
N ARG A 182 14.42 -0.66 15.36
CA ARG A 182 15.41 -0.62 16.42
C ARG A 182 16.78 -1.06 15.90
N VAL A 183 17.80 -0.27 16.24
CA VAL A 183 19.20 -0.61 16.00
C VAL A 183 19.96 -0.77 17.31
N GLN A 184 20.84 -1.74 17.37
CA GLN A 184 21.78 -1.96 18.46
C GLN A 184 23.19 -1.99 17.87
N ARG A 185 23.91 -0.90 18.08
CA ARG A 185 25.30 -0.74 17.63
C ARG A 185 26.05 0.20 18.55
N VAL A 186 27.37 0.26 18.40
CA VAL A 186 28.15 1.33 19.01
C VAL A 186 27.89 2.60 18.21
N PRO A 187 27.33 3.67 18.81
CA PRO A 187 27.07 4.91 18.10
C PRO A 187 28.34 5.55 17.57
N GLU A 188 28.28 6.21 16.41
CA GLU A 188 29.40 7.01 15.91
C GLU A 188 29.74 8.20 16.84
N THR A 189 28.78 8.63 17.63
CA THR A 189 28.89 9.72 18.63
C THR A 189 29.46 9.25 19.97
N GLU A 190 29.68 7.94 20.16
CA GLU A 190 30.12 7.35 21.44
C GLU A 190 31.65 7.08 21.43
N SER A 191 32.39 7.72 22.33
CA SER A 191 33.83 7.51 22.47
C SER A 191 34.21 6.29 23.33
N GLY A 192 33.26 5.74 24.09
CA GLY A 192 33.50 4.67 25.05
C GLY A 192 33.29 3.25 24.51
N GLY A 193 32.94 3.09 23.26
CA GLY A 193 32.75 1.78 22.63
C GLY A 193 31.58 0.95 23.17
N ARG A 194 30.62 1.58 23.85
CA ARG A 194 29.46 0.91 24.45
C ARG A 194 28.36 0.74 23.40
N ILE A 195 27.70 -0.41 23.40
CA ILE A 195 26.52 -0.67 22.55
C ILE A 195 25.33 0.08 23.15
N HIS A 196 24.69 0.92 22.33
CA HIS A 196 23.46 1.60 22.65
C HIS A 196 22.31 1.08 21.79
N THR A 197 21.10 1.28 22.26
CA THR A 197 19.88 1.00 21.49
C THR A 197 19.28 2.31 21.03
N SER A 198 19.10 2.47 19.73
CA SER A 198 18.41 3.60 19.14
C SER A 198 17.16 3.13 18.40
N THR A 199 16.13 3.94 18.38
CA THR A 199 14.85 3.62 17.76
C THR A 199 14.39 4.75 16.87
N ILE A 200 13.70 4.37 15.80
CA ILE A 200 12.96 5.29 14.93
C ILE A 200 11.53 4.77 14.77
N THR A 201 10.63 5.63 14.41
CA THR A 201 9.26 5.27 14.04
C THR A 201 9.06 5.55 12.56
N VAL A 202 8.52 4.58 11.85
CA VAL A 202 8.14 4.70 10.44
C VAL A 202 6.62 4.63 10.38
N ALA A 203 5.99 5.67 9.83
CA ALA A 203 4.57 5.69 9.50
C ALA A 203 4.42 5.60 7.99
N VAL A 204 3.54 4.74 7.53
CA VAL A 204 3.25 4.52 6.10
C VAL A 204 1.77 4.72 5.88
N MET A 205 1.43 5.67 5.03
CA MET A 205 0.05 6.08 4.77
C MET A 205 -0.20 6.09 3.25
N PRO A 206 -1.36 5.59 2.79
CA PRO A 206 -1.74 5.75 1.40
C PRO A 206 -2.00 7.23 1.10
N GLU A 207 -1.71 7.66 -0.13
CA GLU A 207 -2.10 9.00 -0.58
C GLU A 207 -3.63 9.12 -0.56
N ALA A 208 -4.14 10.15 0.11
CA ALA A 208 -5.56 10.46 0.13
C ALA A 208 -5.94 11.20 -1.15
N GLU A 209 -7.04 10.81 -1.78
CA GLU A 209 -7.63 11.54 -2.90
C GLU A 209 -8.48 12.70 -2.36
N GLU A 210 -8.56 13.81 -3.11
CA GLU A 210 -9.38 14.99 -2.71
C GLU A 210 -10.85 14.64 -2.43
N VAL A 211 -11.34 13.52 -2.98
CA VAL A 211 -12.72 13.05 -2.80
C VAL A 211 -12.92 12.33 -1.46
N ASP A 212 -11.83 11.85 -0.84
CA ASP A 212 -11.91 11.06 0.40
C ASP A 212 -12.19 11.92 1.64
N VAL A 213 -11.98 13.25 1.53
CA VAL A 213 -12.21 14.18 2.64
C VAL A 213 -13.11 15.33 2.17
N GLN A 214 -14.39 15.27 2.56
CA GLN A 214 -15.31 16.39 2.40
C GLN A 214 -15.41 17.15 3.72
N ILE A 215 -14.86 18.35 3.76
CA ILE A 215 -14.97 19.25 4.91
C ILE A 215 -16.01 20.30 4.58
N ASP A 216 -17.13 20.30 5.29
CA ASP A 216 -18.13 21.36 5.19
C ASP A 216 -17.58 22.66 5.81
N ASP A 217 -17.78 23.80 5.16
CA ASP A 217 -17.37 25.12 5.68
C ASP A 217 -17.93 25.41 7.08
N LYS A 218 -19.01 24.73 7.46
CA LYS A 218 -19.63 24.82 8.79
C LYS A 218 -18.83 24.12 9.89
N ASP A 219 -17.98 23.16 9.50
CA ASP A 219 -17.17 22.38 10.42
C ASP A 219 -15.79 23.04 10.65
N ILE A 220 -15.49 24.09 9.86
CA ILE A 220 -14.24 24.86 9.99
C ILE A 220 -14.45 26.00 10.99
N ARG A 221 -13.73 25.91 12.10
CA ARG A 221 -13.63 27.03 13.05
C ARG A 221 -12.23 27.67 12.93
N ILE A 222 -12.20 28.95 12.54
CA ILE A 222 -10.96 29.70 12.43
C ILE A 222 -10.78 30.56 13.68
N ASP A 223 -9.86 30.18 14.56
CA ASP A 223 -9.48 30.96 15.74
C ASP A 223 -8.20 31.76 15.44
N VAL A 224 -8.31 33.09 15.41
CA VAL A 224 -7.16 33.99 15.20
C VAL A 224 -6.55 34.35 16.55
N CYS A 225 -5.37 33.78 16.84
CA CYS A 225 -4.60 34.08 18.04
C CYS A 225 -3.47 35.04 17.72
N ARG A 226 -3.27 36.09 18.53
CA ARG A 226 -2.05 36.90 18.48
C ARG A 226 -0.91 36.12 19.14
N ALA A 227 0.08 35.72 18.37
CA ALA A 227 1.32 35.19 18.91
C ALA A 227 2.08 36.31 19.61
N TRP A 228 2.22 36.23 20.92
CA TRP A 228 3.13 37.08 21.69
C TRP A 228 4.56 36.56 21.54
N PRO A 229 5.59 37.42 21.52
CA PRO A 229 6.97 37.03 21.19
C PRO A 229 7.70 36.19 22.24
N VAL A 230 7.02 35.72 23.29
CA VAL A 230 7.57 34.79 24.27
C VAL A 230 6.57 33.66 24.45
N CYS A 231 6.71 32.66 23.61
CA CYS A 231 5.80 31.50 23.63
C CYS A 231 6.24 30.51 24.74
N GLN A 232 5.77 30.71 25.94
CA GLN A 232 5.70 29.67 26.98
C GLN A 232 4.45 28.77 26.80
N TYR A 233 3.67 28.95 25.75
CA TYR A 233 2.35 28.33 25.55
C TYR A 233 2.22 27.38 24.35
N ASP A 234 3.34 26.94 23.77
CA ASP A 234 3.35 25.99 22.67
C ASP A 234 2.63 24.65 22.95
N ARG A 235 2.44 24.34 24.26
CA ARG A 235 1.68 23.15 24.66
C ARG A 235 0.16 23.34 24.66
N LEU A 236 -0.34 24.55 24.70
CA LEU A 236 -1.78 24.82 24.77
C LEU A 236 -2.41 24.93 23.37
N CYS A 237 -1.67 25.42 22.38
CA CYS A 237 -2.16 25.48 21.00
C CYS A 237 -2.26 24.10 20.35
N ARG A 238 -1.41 23.13 20.72
CA ARG A 238 -1.50 21.74 20.23
C ARG A 238 -2.60 20.89 20.89
N ALA A 239 -3.14 21.33 22.03
CA ALA A 239 -4.18 20.57 22.74
C ALA A 239 -5.58 20.87 22.22
N SER A 240 -5.80 21.93 21.42
CA SER A 240 -7.10 22.29 20.86
C SER A 240 -7.46 21.50 19.58
N ASP A 241 -6.47 20.90 18.91
CA ASP A 241 -6.69 20.20 17.65
C ASP A 241 -7.20 18.76 17.79
N THR A 242 -7.29 18.23 19.02
CA THR A 242 -7.59 16.80 19.21
C THR A 242 -8.83 16.45 20.04
N TYR A 243 -9.61 17.43 20.57
CA TYR A 243 -10.86 17.12 21.29
C TYR A 243 -11.95 18.16 21.12
N PRO A 244 -13.13 17.80 20.56
CA PRO A 244 -14.24 18.73 20.34
C PRO A 244 -15.14 18.99 21.55
N ASP A 245 -14.75 18.67 22.78
CA ASP A 245 -15.60 18.94 23.94
C ASP A 245 -14.81 19.21 25.22
N ARG A 246 -14.43 20.48 25.40
CA ARG A 246 -14.36 21.07 26.75
C ARG A 246 -14.37 22.60 26.63
N ASN A 247 -15.53 23.20 26.86
CA ASN A 247 -15.67 24.60 27.23
C ASN A 247 -14.76 24.89 28.43
N ARG A 248 -13.64 25.58 28.19
CA ARG A 248 -12.90 26.26 29.25
C ARG A 248 -13.00 27.74 28.96
N ASP A 249 -13.86 28.41 29.74
CA ASP A 249 -13.93 29.86 29.78
C ASP A 249 -12.61 30.42 30.35
N LEU A 250 -11.82 31.03 29.47
CA LEU A 250 -10.65 31.82 29.92
C LEU A 250 -11.13 33.18 30.35
N GLN A 251 -10.99 33.48 31.63
CA GLN A 251 -11.19 34.83 32.14
C GLN A 251 -10.01 35.74 31.75
N PRO A 252 -10.23 37.06 31.61
CA PRO A 252 -9.24 38.00 31.07
C PRO A 252 -7.99 38.21 31.93
N ASP A 253 -7.88 37.61 33.09
CA ASP A 253 -6.78 37.72 34.02
C ASP A 253 -5.84 36.49 34.07
N GLY A 254 -6.02 35.54 33.16
CA GLY A 254 -5.04 34.44 32.98
C GLY A 254 -4.97 33.42 34.09
N LYS A 255 -5.97 33.33 34.99
CA LYS A 255 -6.01 32.31 36.04
C LYS A 255 -6.88 31.14 35.62
N ILE A 256 -6.28 29.93 35.69
CA ILE A 256 -7.00 28.65 35.47
C ILE A 256 -7.65 28.28 36.80
N THR A 257 -8.98 28.21 36.84
CA THR A 257 -9.70 27.60 37.96
C THR A 257 -10.06 26.18 37.59
N ASP A 258 -9.57 25.22 38.37
CA ASP A 258 -10.06 23.84 38.30
C ASP A 258 -11.49 23.77 38.88
N PRO A 259 -12.43 23.09 38.25
CA PRO A 259 -13.75 22.83 38.84
C PRO A 259 -13.61 21.74 39.93
N GLU A 260 -14.27 21.95 41.05
CA GLU A 260 -14.50 20.95 42.10
C GLU A 260 -15.35 19.78 41.64
#